data_2f5d370c5ebc29d4cb591e7df2a1719a
#
_entry.id   2f5d370c5ebc29d4cb591e7df2a1719a
#
_cell.length_a   1.000
_cell.length_b   1.000
_cell.length_c   1.000
_cell.angle_alpha   90.00
_cell.angle_beta   90.00
_cell.angle_gamma   90.00
#
_symmetry.space_group_name_H-M   'P 1'
#
loop_
_entity.id
_entity.type
_entity.pdbx_description
1 polymer ?
#
loop_
_entity_poly.entity_id
_entity_poly.type
_entity_poly.pdbx_seq_one_letter_code
_entity_poly.pdbx_strand_id
1 'polypeptide(L)'
;MSNLLHQEESTKITPEYIQRLVAEAYRIEVDQMTRKGRGRAEIAFARQVAMYLCREVIDITLSAIGDAFGGRDHGTVLNAVKAVTNRMTTSDADRTKIAQLRSKLNTSQSGA
;
A
#
# COMPACT_ATOMS: atom_id res chain seq x y z
N MET A 1 19.33 -25.78 -0.79
CA MET A 1 18.03 -26.18 -0.90
C MET A 1 17.11 -25.21 -0.36
N SER A 2 17.17 -24.88 0.88
CA SER A 2 16.27 -23.90 1.39
C SER A 2 16.38 -22.60 0.65
N ASN A 3 17.47 -22.36 -0.03
CA ASN A 3 17.62 -21.14 -0.78
C ASN A 3 16.59 -20.96 -1.85
N LEU A 4 16.20 -22.03 -2.50
CA LEU A 4 15.18 -21.91 -3.53
C LEU A 4 13.87 -21.48 -2.96
N LEU A 5 13.51 -22.02 -1.82
CA LEU A 5 12.28 -21.64 -1.16
C LEU A 5 12.31 -20.18 -0.74
N HIS A 6 13.46 -19.75 -0.24
CA HIS A 6 13.60 -18.36 0.14
C HIS A 6 13.40 -17.43 -1.03
N GLN A 7 13.93 -17.81 -2.18
CA GLN A 7 13.78 -16.99 -3.36
C GLN A 7 12.32 -16.86 -3.77
N GLU A 8 11.60 -17.95 -3.69
CA GLU A 8 10.19 -17.91 -4.02
C GLU A 8 9.43 -17.03 -3.07
N GLU A 9 9.75 -17.15 -1.78
CA GLU A 9 9.08 -16.34 -0.78
C GLU A 9 9.40 -14.87 -0.96
N SER A 10 10.61 -14.57 -1.35
CA SER A 10 11.01 -13.18 -1.50
C SER A 10 10.30 -12.49 -2.65
N THR A 11 9.67 -13.25 -3.55
CA THR A 11 8.90 -12.65 -4.63
C THR A 11 7.48 -12.32 -4.22
N LYS A 12 7.06 -12.78 -3.05
CA LYS A 12 5.71 -12.46 -2.58
C LYS A 12 5.61 -11.01 -2.16
N ILE A 13 4.50 -10.42 -2.48
CA ILE A 13 4.23 -9.05 -2.11
C ILE A 13 3.53 -9.04 -0.75
N THR A 14 4.07 -8.27 0.17
CA THR A 14 3.53 -8.13 1.51
C THR A 14 3.07 -6.70 1.73
N PRO A 15 2.25 -6.45 2.77
CA PRO A 15 1.91 -5.07 3.09
C PRO A 15 3.15 -4.21 3.35
N GLU A 16 4.17 -4.78 3.98
CA GLU A 16 5.41 -4.04 4.27
C GLU A 16 6.13 -3.63 2.99
N TYR A 17 6.13 -4.50 2.01
CA TYR A 17 6.74 -4.18 0.73
C TYR A 17 6.00 -3.03 0.04
N ILE A 18 4.66 -3.09 0.08
CA ILE A 18 3.84 -2.02 -0.49
C ILE A 18 4.09 -0.71 0.26
N GLN A 19 4.18 -0.78 1.58
CA GLN A 19 4.48 0.42 2.37
C GLN A 19 5.79 1.06 1.93
N ARG A 20 6.82 0.27 1.70
CA ARG A 20 8.12 0.81 1.28
C ARG A 20 8.03 1.46 -0.09
N LEU A 21 7.36 0.82 -1.03
CA LEU A 21 7.22 1.40 -2.36
C LEU A 21 6.47 2.72 -2.33
N VAL A 22 5.38 2.75 -1.58
CA VAL A 22 4.57 3.97 -1.51
C VAL A 22 5.32 5.07 -0.78
N ALA A 23 6.00 4.72 0.32
CA ALA A 23 6.78 5.70 1.06
C ALA A 23 7.83 6.35 0.17
N GLU A 24 8.49 5.55 -0.64
CA GLU A 24 9.50 6.06 -1.56
C GLU A 24 8.87 7.00 -2.59
N ALA A 25 7.73 6.59 -3.15
CA ALA A 25 7.07 7.38 -4.19
C ALA A 25 6.57 8.72 -3.66
N TYR A 26 6.16 8.76 -2.41
CA TYR A 26 5.61 9.98 -1.81
C TYR A 26 6.63 10.68 -0.90
N ARG A 27 7.85 10.16 -0.83
CA ARG A 27 8.97 10.77 -0.11
C ARG A 27 8.67 10.96 1.37
N ILE A 28 8.18 9.91 1.99
CA ILE A 28 7.96 9.88 3.43
C ILE A 28 8.61 8.62 3.98
N GLU A 29 8.63 8.50 5.31
CA GLU A 29 9.16 7.32 5.97
C GLU A 29 8.05 6.33 6.24
N VAL A 30 8.36 5.04 6.15
CA VAL A 30 7.38 4.00 6.47
C VAL A 30 6.86 4.18 7.89
N ASP A 31 7.74 4.55 8.81
CA ASP A 31 7.36 4.77 10.19
C ASP A 31 6.23 5.80 10.33
N GLN A 32 6.27 6.86 9.52
CA GLN A 32 5.23 7.87 9.54
C GLN A 32 3.89 7.30 9.11
N MET A 33 3.93 6.31 8.22
CA MET A 33 2.73 5.69 7.70
C MET A 33 2.01 4.82 8.73
N THR A 34 2.79 4.14 9.57
CA THR A 34 2.24 3.19 10.53
C THR A 34 2.07 3.77 11.93
N ARG A 35 2.59 4.97 12.18
CA ARG A 35 2.49 5.64 13.47
C ARG A 35 1.05 5.99 13.77
N LYS A 36 0.70 5.97 15.05
CA LYS A 36 -0.64 6.33 15.46
C LYS A 36 -0.95 7.78 15.13
N GLY A 37 -2.24 8.04 14.93
CA GLY A 37 -2.69 9.37 14.59
C GLY A 37 -2.72 9.58 13.10
N ARG A 38 -3.19 10.75 12.69
CA ARG A 38 -3.37 11.04 11.29
C ARG A 38 -2.10 11.58 10.64
N GLY A 39 -1.37 12.44 11.34
CA GLY A 39 -0.24 13.12 10.77
C GLY A 39 -0.66 14.19 9.78
N ARG A 40 0.30 14.65 8.98
CA ARG A 40 0.00 15.66 7.97
C ARG A 40 -0.76 15.03 6.81
N ALA A 41 -1.44 15.89 6.05
CA ALA A 41 -2.31 15.43 4.96
C ALA A 41 -1.59 14.55 3.95
N GLU A 42 -0.36 14.91 3.59
CA GLU A 42 0.35 14.10 2.60
C GLU A 42 0.76 12.75 3.15
N ILE A 43 1.02 12.66 4.45
CA ILE A 43 1.32 11.37 5.06
C ILE A 43 0.05 10.53 5.13
N ALA A 44 -1.06 11.15 5.49
CA ALA A 44 -2.33 10.44 5.54
C ALA A 44 -2.72 9.91 4.16
N PHE A 45 -2.50 10.72 3.12
CA PHE A 45 -2.84 10.27 1.79
C PHE A 45 -1.93 9.13 1.32
N ALA A 46 -0.64 9.22 1.59
CA ALA A 46 0.27 8.13 1.23
C ALA A 46 -0.12 6.83 1.94
N ARG A 47 -0.51 6.93 3.20
CA ARG A 47 -1.00 5.76 3.94
C ARG A 47 -2.24 5.18 3.27
N GLN A 48 -3.16 6.04 2.86
CA GLN A 48 -4.37 5.59 2.19
C GLN A 48 -4.06 4.89 0.88
N VAL A 49 -3.10 5.41 0.11
CA VAL A 49 -2.68 4.78 -1.13
C VAL A 49 -2.11 3.40 -0.86
N ALA A 50 -1.29 3.27 0.18
CA ALA A 50 -0.71 1.98 0.52
C ALA A 50 -1.79 0.98 0.93
N MET A 51 -2.78 1.41 1.70
CA MET A 51 -3.91 0.56 2.07
C MET A 51 -4.70 0.11 0.84
N TYR A 52 -4.96 1.05 -0.06
CA TYR A 52 -5.65 0.77 -1.30
C TYR A 52 -4.91 -0.29 -2.11
N LEU A 53 -3.61 -0.15 -2.24
CA LEU A 53 -2.82 -1.11 -3.02
C LEU A 53 -2.78 -2.48 -2.35
N CYS A 54 -2.75 -2.53 -1.03
CA CYS A 54 -2.85 -3.80 -0.33
C CYS A 54 -4.15 -4.51 -0.69
N ARG A 55 -5.24 -3.76 -0.73
CA ARG A 55 -6.53 -4.35 -1.05
C ARG A 55 -6.59 -4.81 -2.50
N GLU A 56 -6.08 -3.99 -3.42
CA GLU A 56 -6.20 -4.26 -4.84
C GLU A 56 -5.21 -5.31 -5.34
N VAL A 57 -4.02 -5.34 -4.79
CA VAL A 57 -2.96 -6.19 -5.34
C VAL A 57 -2.89 -7.53 -4.63
N ILE A 58 -2.92 -7.53 -3.30
CA ILE A 58 -2.81 -8.80 -2.57
C ILE A 58 -4.13 -9.26 -1.97
N ASP A 59 -5.15 -8.45 -2.06
CA ASP A 59 -6.53 -8.85 -1.74
C ASP A 59 -6.66 -9.50 -0.36
N ILE A 60 -6.03 -8.91 0.63
CA ILE A 60 -6.18 -9.36 2.01
C ILE A 60 -7.35 -8.62 2.65
N THR A 61 -7.80 -9.10 3.81
CA THR A 61 -8.96 -8.52 4.46
C THR A 61 -8.67 -7.11 4.95
N LEU A 62 -9.73 -6.33 5.11
CA LEU A 62 -9.60 -4.97 5.64
C LEU A 62 -9.00 -5.00 7.03
N SER A 63 -9.35 -5.99 7.83
CA SER A 63 -8.79 -6.17 9.15
C SER A 63 -7.28 -6.40 9.11
N ALA A 64 -6.85 -7.27 8.21
CA ALA A 64 -5.43 -7.56 8.07
C ALA A 64 -4.66 -6.32 7.63
N ILE A 65 -5.26 -5.55 6.72
CA ILE A 65 -4.65 -4.30 6.29
C ILE A 65 -4.52 -3.35 7.49
N GLY A 66 -5.60 -3.19 8.25
CA GLY A 66 -5.56 -2.31 9.41
C GLY A 66 -4.47 -2.69 10.38
N ASP A 67 -4.30 -3.98 10.61
CA ASP A 67 -3.25 -4.46 11.51
C ASP A 67 -1.86 -4.09 11.02
N ALA A 68 -1.65 -4.16 9.72
CA ALA A 68 -0.36 -3.83 9.12
C ALA A 68 -0.05 -2.33 9.19
N PHE A 69 -1.06 -1.51 9.41
CA PHE A 69 -0.91 -0.06 9.44
C PHE A 69 -1.14 0.51 10.84
N GLY A 70 -0.56 -0.15 11.82
CA GLY A 70 -0.56 0.38 13.18
C GLY A 70 -1.82 0.08 13.97
N GLY A 71 -2.56 -0.94 13.56
CA GLY A 71 -3.75 -1.34 14.32
C GLY A 71 -4.98 -0.48 14.04
N ARG A 72 -5.13 -0.03 12.81
CA ARG A 72 -6.31 0.73 12.42
C ARG A 72 -7.46 -0.20 12.12
N ASP A 73 -8.68 0.25 12.41
CA ASP A 73 -9.84 -0.63 12.24
C ASP A 73 -10.25 -0.73 10.76
N HIS A 74 -11.11 -1.71 10.49
CA HIS A 74 -11.50 -2.00 9.10
C HIS A 74 -12.30 -0.86 8.48
N GLY A 75 -13.03 -0.09 9.27
CA GLY A 75 -13.77 1.06 8.76
C GLY A 75 -12.82 2.13 8.24
N THR A 76 -11.72 2.36 8.96
CA THR A 76 -10.70 3.30 8.52
C THR A 76 -10.10 2.85 7.19
N VAL A 77 -9.81 1.55 7.05
CA VAL A 77 -9.26 1.03 5.82
C VAL A 77 -10.25 1.17 4.67
N LEU A 78 -11.52 0.85 4.92
CA LEU A 78 -12.55 0.98 3.90
C LEU A 78 -12.65 2.42 3.42
N ASN A 79 -12.64 3.37 4.35
CA ASN A 79 -12.69 4.78 3.99
C ASN A 79 -11.47 5.19 3.18
N ALA A 80 -10.31 4.63 3.52
CA ALA A 80 -9.09 4.93 2.77
C ALA A 80 -9.20 4.45 1.32
N VAL A 81 -9.73 3.23 1.13
CA VAL A 81 -9.90 2.69 -0.22
C VAL A 81 -10.85 3.58 -1.02
N LYS A 82 -11.94 4.01 -0.39
CA LYS A 82 -12.90 4.89 -1.06
C LYS A 82 -12.29 6.24 -1.39
N ALA A 83 -11.51 6.80 -0.47
CA ALA A 83 -10.89 8.10 -0.68
C ALA A 83 -9.91 8.06 -1.85
N VAL A 84 -9.11 7.01 -1.94
CA VAL A 84 -8.15 6.88 -3.03
C VAL A 84 -8.87 6.68 -4.37
N THR A 85 -9.88 5.83 -4.38
CA THR A 85 -10.68 5.61 -5.59
C THR A 85 -11.25 6.93 -6.09
N ASN A 86 -11.80 7.72 -5.18
CA ASN A 86 -12.38 9.01 -5.55
C ASN A 86 -11.31 9.97 -6.04
N ARG A 87 -10.15 10.01 -5.38
CA ARG A 87 -9.07 10.90 -5.77
C ARG A 87 -8.57 10.58 -7.17
N MET A 88 -8.56 9.31 -7.55
CA MET A 88 -8.12 8.92 -8.88
C MET A 88 -9.04 9.43 -9.97
N THR A 89 -10.29 9.72 -9.65
CA THR A 89 -11.21 10.29 -10.65
C THR A 89 -11.08 11.80 -10.75
N THR A 90 -10.46 12.45 -9.76
CA THR A 90 -10.39 13.92 -9.74
C THR A 90 -8.98 14.46 -9.95
N SER A 91 -7.96 13.61 -9.86
CA SER A 91 -6.58 14.07 -10.01
C SER A 91 -5.83 13.14 -10.96
N ASP A 92 -5.50 13.65 -12.13
CA ASP A 92 -4.72 12.89 -13.11
C ASP A 92 -3.35 12.55 -12.58
N ALA A 93 -2.74 13.48 -11.85
CA ALA A 93 -1.39 13.26 -11.33
C ALA A 93 -1.38 12.09 -10.34
N ASP A 94 -2.36 12.05 -9.45
CA ASP A 94 -2.44 10.97 -8.46
C ASP A 94 -2.80 9.65 -9.14
N ARG A 95 -3.74 9.70 -10.10
CA ARG A 95 -4.11 8.49 -10.83
C ARG A 95 -2.89 7.89 -11.51
N THR A 96 -2.10 8.71 -12.17
CA THR A 96 -0.92 8.24 -12.87
C THR A 96 0.09 7.64 -11.91
N LYS A 97 0.35 8.32 -10.80
CA LYS A 97 1.31 7.83 -9.81
C LYS A 97 0.86 6.49 -9.23
N ILE A 98 -0.41 6.39 -8.88
CA ILE A 98 -0.94 5.15 -8.30
C ILE A 98 -0.93 4.03 -9.34
N ALA A 99 -1.25 4.34 -10.59
CA ALA A 99 -1.20 3.34 -11.64
C ALA A 99 0.21 2.82 -11.85
N GLN A 100 1.21 3.70 -11.77
CA GLN A 100 2.60 3.29 -11.89
C GLN A 100 3.02 2.37 -10.74
N LEU A 101 2.59 2.70 -9.54
CA LEU A 101 2.88 1.84 -8.38
C LEU A 101 2.24 0.49 -8.54
N ARG A 102 0.99 0.46 -8.97
CA ARG A 102 0.28 -0.78 -9.18
C ARG A 102 0.97 -1.63 -10.25
N SER A 103 1.42 -0.98 -11.30
CA SER A 103 2.13 -1.67 -12.38
C SER A 103 3.42 -2.32 -11.88
N LYS A 104 4.17 -1.59 -11.06
CA LYS A 104 5.39 -2.15 -10.47
C LYS A 104 5.09 -3.37 -9.62
N LEU A 105 4.02 -3.30 -8.84
CA LEU A 105 3.64 -4.41 -7.98
C LEU A 105 3.20 -5.62 -8.80
N ASN A 106 2.42 -5.38 -9.85
CA ASN A 106 1.97 -6.47 -10.72
C ASN A 106 3.14 -7.12 -11.43
N THR A 107 4.10 -6.34 -11.86
CA THR A 107 5.29 -6.86 -12.50
C THR A 107 6.10 -7.73 -11.54
N SER A 108 6.27 -7.26 -10.31
CA SER A 108 6.97 -8.05 -9.29
C SER A 108 6.26 -9.38 -9.03
N GLN A 109 4.96 -9.33 -9.03
CA GLN A 109 4.14 -10.50 -8.76
C GLN A 109 4.22 -11.51 -9.92
N SER A 110 4.14 -11.04 -11.15
CA SER A 110 4.18 -11.94 -12.28
C SER A 110 5.57 -12.29 -12.70
N GLY A 111 6.54 -11.50 -12.36
CA GLY A 111 7.92 -11.73 -12.74
C GLY A 111 8.51 -12.95 -12.07
N ALA A 112 7.81 -13.51 -11.17
CA ALA A 112 8.26 -14.72 -10.49
C ALA A 112 8.25 -15.94 -11.39
#